data_40dd2fe768cf602867fe5ab4903e309a
#
_entry.id   40dd2fe768cf602867fe5ab4903e309a
#
_cell.length_a   1.000
_cell.length_b   1.000
_cell.length_c   1.000
_cell.angle_alpha   90.00
_cell.angle_beta   90.00
_cell.angle_gamma   90.00
#
_symmetry.space_group_name_H-M   'P 1'
#
loop_
_entity.id
_entity.type
_entity.pdbx_description
1 polymer ?
#
loop_
_entity_poly.entity_id
_entity_poly.type
_entity_poly.pdbx_seq_one_letter_code
_entity_poly.pdbx_strand_id
1 'polypeptide(L)'
;MMSIAWNEFTPWRALFVLSLLVAPRLYSLCVQRQAIYVVQKLGHLVSVLVLAALASGCAGLPTAVLRSPSMSIPASEDTQLQRIAVASSPNRELSGFRLLPSGEFALSTRLELVRRSERTLDLQYYLIGDDATGRAVLRSLRAAARRGVRVRLLLDDLNTSGQDLLLLGLAAQPNIEVRLFNPFPAGRARTFTRFAASLFDIRRLNRRMHNKLLIADGAMAVLGGRNIADEYFTQHPLANFIDLDVFASGAIVPKLGRLFDQYWNSAAAYPLESIAARGESRTELQARFEEITKATPGALPEALPGSDVLGYRPIVEELDDGKLGLIWSSAEAFADAPGVVFDDKTSKLDHDSALRVRFNVLEHIRDSTTEAVLVSPYFIPGRKGMEEIRSARRRGVTISVLTNSTASTDQPLAHTAYLRYRDELLELGVDLHELSPIRARHESRRAMFGVSVLGLHTKAAVFDGDKLFIGSMNFDPRSERYNTESGLFIHSADIGREALRLVNLAKQQGAHQLRKHRCYLKSCCDQRVRAFGADMHRI
;
A
#
# COMPACT_ATOMS: atom_id res chain seq x y z
N MET A 1 -94.56 -3.15 34.26
CA MET A 1 -94.78 -2.88 32.84
C MET A 1 -93.40 -2.80 32.26
N MET A 2 -92.98 -3.85 31.57
CA MET A 2 -92.60 -3.96 30.13
C MET A 2 -91.43 -3.13 29.78
N SER A 3 -90.42 -3.53 29.03
CA SER A 3 -90.15 -4.73 28.19
C SER A 3 -88.71 -4.68 27.76
N ILE A 4 -88.03 -5.71 27.78
CA ILE A 4 -87.20 -6.43 26.78
C ILE A 4 -86.71 -5.55 25.61
N ALA A 5 -85.42 -5.51 25.40
CA ALA A 5 -84.82 -5.65 24.06
C ALA A 5 -83.45 -6.30 24.13
N TRP A 6 -83.37 -7.53 23.69
CA TRP A 6 -82.23 -8.22 23.18
C TRP A 6 -81.96 -7.70 21.76
N ASN A 7 -80.69 -7.41 21.46
CA ASN A 7 -79.96 -7.60 20.21
C ASN A 7 -78.85 -6.56 20.19
N GLU A 8 -77.59 -6.94 20.06
CA GLU A 8 -76.85 -7.37 18.89
C GLU A 8 -75.48 -7.90 19.28
N PHE A 9 -75.33 -9.21 19.20
CA PHE A 9 -74.05 -9.85 19.15
C PHE A 9 -73.52 -9.65 17.71
N THR A 10 -72.72 -8.60 17.46
CA THR A 10 -72.12 -8.39 16.15
C THR A 10 -70.94 -9.35 15.96
N PRO A 11 -70.86 -10.09 14.85
CA PRO A 11 -69.80 -11.07 14.55
C PRO A 11 -68.38 -10.50 14.55
N TRP A 12 -68.24 -9.19 14.50
CA TRP A 12 -66.98 -8.46 14.54
C TRP A 12 -66.24 -8.51 15.87
N ARG A 13 -66.89 -8.67 17.01
CA ARG A 13 -66.23 -8.81 18.31
C ARG A 13 -65.59 -10.18 18.50
N ALA A 14 -66.18 -11.24 17.95
CA ALA A 14 -65.58 -12.57 17.96
C ALA A 14 -64.34 -12.67 17.08
N LEU A 15 -64.32 -11.99 15.93
CA LEU A 15 -63.16 -11.88 15.04
C LEU A 15 -62.03 -11.07 15.67
N PHE A 16 -62.35 -10.00 16.41
CA PHE A 16 -61.33 -9.18 17.08
C PHE A 16 -60.64 -9.93 18.26
N VAL A 17 -61.42 -10.71 19.02
CA VAL A 17 -60.86 -11.54 20.11
C VAL A 17 -60.03 -12.71 19.54
N LEU A 18 -60.46 -13.32 18.42
CA LEU A 18 -59.68 -14.35 17.74
C LEU A 18 -58.37 -13.80 17.16
N SER A 19 -58.39 -12.60 16.61
CA SER A 19 -57.16 -11.94 16.09
C SER A 19 -56.14 -11.63 17.19
N LEU A 20 -56.59 -11.21 18.36
CA LEU A 20 -55.73 -10.92 19.53
C LEU A 20 -55.14 -12.18 20.17
N LEU A 21 -55.78 -13.36 20.03
CA LEU A 21 -55.29 -14.62 20.58
C LEU A 21 -54.46 -15.44 19.59
N VAL A 22 -54.65 -15.26 18.28
CA VAL A 22 -53.97 -16.04 17.22
C VAL A 22 -52.77 -15.29 16.66
N ALA A 23 -52.81 -13.96 16.55
CA ALA A 23 -51.70 -13.15 16.01
C ALA A 23 -50.38 -13.30 16.80
N PRO A 24 -50.36 -13.28 18.15
CA PRO A 24 -49.13 -13.47 18.90
C PRO A 24 -48.52 -14.86 18.74
N ARG A 25 -49.38 -15.91 18.60
CA ARG A 25 -48.91 -17.28 18.38
C ARG A 25 -48.35 -17.49 16.97
N LEU A 26 -48.97 -16.92 15.96
CA LEU A 26 -48.46 -16.95 14.59
C LEU A 26 -47.17 -16.14 14.43
N TYR A 27 -47.08 -14.99 15.10
CA TYR A 27 -45.83 -14.18 15.12
C TYR A 27 -44.70 -14.93 15.83
N SER A 28 -44.99 -15.59 16.99
CA SER A 28 -44.00 -16.41 17.70
C SER A 28 -43.53 -17.60 16.87
N LEU A 29 -44.44 -18.28 16.15
CA LEU A 29 -44.10 -19.38 15.26
C LEU A 29 -43.30 -18.96 14.04
N CYS A 30 -43.56 -17.75 13.51
CA CYS A 30 -42.82 -17.19 12.38
C CYS A 30 -41.39 -16.79 12.80
N VAL A 31 -41.23 -16.17 13.97
CA VAL A 31 -39.92 -15.80 14.55
C VAL A 31 -39.11 -17.07 14.90
N GLN A 32 -39.76 -18.10 15.47
CA GLN A 32 -39.10 -19.38 15.74
C GLN A 32 -38.69 -20.12 14.45
N ARG A 33 -39.50 -20.11 13.40
CA ARG A 33 -39.13 -20.68 12.10
C ARG A 33 -37.98 -19.91 11.45
N GLN A 34 -37.97 -18.58 11.52
CA GLN A 34 -36.84 -17.79 11.04
C GLN A 34 -35.56 -18.04 11.84
N ALA A 35 -35.65 -18.15 13.16
CA ALA A 35 -34.49 -18.46 14.01
C ALA A 35 -33.94 -19.88 13.70
N ILE A 36 -34.82 -20.89 13.53
CA ILE A 36 -34.41 -22.25 13.14
C ILE A 36 -33.77 -22.26 11.76
N TYR A 37 -34.30 -21.52 10.80
CA TYR A 37 -33.74 -21.41 9.45
C TYR A 37 -32.35 -20.73 9.45
N VAL A 38 -32.16 -19.68 10.25
CA VAL A 38 -30.88 -19.03 10.44
C VAL A 38 -29.87 -19.98 11.10
N VAL A 39 -30.29 -20.71 12.16
CA VAL A 39 -29.43 -21.69 12.84
C VAL A 39 -29.03 -22.84 11.90
N GLN A 40 -29.97 -23.34 11.09
CA GLN A 40 -29.68 -24.38 10.10
C GLN A 40 -28.73 -23.89 9.01
N LYS A 41 -28.91 -22.66 8.48
CA LYS A 41 -27.98 -22.07 7.52
C LYS A 41 -26.61 -21.84 8.13
N LEU A 42 -26.54 -21.36 9.39
CA LEU A 42 -25.30 -21.23 10.12
C LEU A 42 -24.61 -22.59 10.34
N GLY A 43 -25.37 -23.61 10.71
CA GLY A 43 -24.89 -24.99 10.85
C GLY A 43 -24.34 -25.55 9.52
N HIS A 44 -25.04 -25.33 8.41
CA HIS A 44 -24.54 -25.72 7.09
C HIS A 44 -23.27 -24.94 6.70
N LEU A 45 -23.22 -23.64 6.96
CA LEU A 45 -22.03 -22.83 6.70
C LEU A 45 -20.83 -23.31 7.53
N VAL A 46 -21.04 -23.60 8.81
CA VAL A 46 -20.01 -24.17 9.70
C VAL A 46 -19.56 -25.54 9.21
N SER A 47 -20.51 -26.42 8.80
CA SER A 47 -20.17 -27.74 8.27
C SER A 47 -19.38 -27.66 6.97
N VAL A 48 -19.71 -26.73 6.06
CA VAL A 48 -18.96 -26.47 4.83
C VAL A 48 -17.58 -25.92 5.14
N LEU A 49 -17.47 -25.03 6.11
CA LEU A 49 -16.18 -24.48 6.56
C LEU A 49 -15.30 -25.56 7.22
N VAL A 50 -15.89 -26.44 8.02
CA VAL A 50 -15.17 -27.57 8.65
C VAL A 50 -14.74 -28.59 7.59
N LEU A 51 -15.59 -28.94 6.63
CA LEU A 51 -15.24 -29.82 5.51
C LEU A 51 -14.17 -29.20 4.61
N ALA A 52 -14.26 -27.91 4.32
CA ALA A 52 -13.22 -27.17 3.60
C ALA A 52 -11.90 -27.13 4.38
N ALA A 53 -11.95 -26.95 5.69
CA ALA A 53 -10.79 -26.98 6.58
C ALA A 53 -10.17 -28.38 6.66
N LEU A 54 -10.98 -29.45 6.71
CA LEU A 54 -10.51 -30.83 6.70
C LEU A 54 -9.92 -31.22 5.34
N ALA A 55 -10.51 -30.75 4.24
CA ALA A 55 -9.98 -30.97 2.90
C ALA A 55 -8.67 -30.18 2.63
N SER A 56 -8.48 -29.04 3.30
CA SER A 56 -7.25 -28.23 3.21
C SER A 56 -6.17 -28.65 4.19
N GLY A 57 -6.44 -29.57 5.11
CA GLY A 57 -5.50 -30.05 6.14
C GLY A 57 -4.22 -30.72 5.61
N CYS A 58 -4.12 -30.97 4.30
CA CYS A 58 -2.90 -31.47 3.62
C CYS A 58 -2.24 -30.42 2.71
N ALA A 59 -2.77 -29.20 2.60
CA ALA A 59 -2.22 -28.16 1.72
C ALA A 59 -1.16 -27.33 2.46
N GLY A 60 0.00 -27.95 2.74
CA GLY A 60 1.18 -27.24 3.18
C GLY A 60 1.96 -26.63 2.00
N LEU A 61 2.81 -25.65 2.27
CA LEU A 61 3.79 -25.20 1.29
C LEU A 61 4.75 -26.35 0.94
N PRO A 62 5.17 -26.47 -0.33
CA PRO A 62 6.13 -27.49 -0.71
C PRO A 62 7.44 -27.30 0.06
N THR A 63 7.94 -28.38 0.69
CA THR A 63 9.16 -28.36 1.52
C THR A 63 10.42 -28.52 0.68
N ALA A 64 10.36 -29.32 -0.38
CA ALA A 64 11.49 -29.58 -1.30
C ALA A 64 11.38 -28.67 -2.53
N VAL A 65 11.66 -27.37 -2.36
CA VAL A 65 11.67 -26.40 -3.46
C VAL A 65 13.10 -26.03 -3.81
N LEU A 66 13.46 -26.23 -5.09
CA LEU A 66 14.73 -25.75 -5.61
C LEU A 66 14.66 -24.22 -5.74
N ARG A 67 15.39 -23.51 -4.91
CA ARG A 67 15.55 -22.04 -4.94
C ARG A 67 16.97 -21.75 -5.40
N SER A 68 17.20 -21.69 -6.72
CA SER A 68 18.53 -21.32 -7.23
C SER A 68 18.88 -19.91 -6.77
N PRO A 69 19.90 -19.72 -5.93
CA PRO A 69 20.28 -18.38 -5.49
C PRO A 69 20.82 -17.58 -6.67
N SER A 70 20.49 -16.30 -6.69
CA SER A 70 21.05 -15.37 -7.67
C SER A 70 21.23 -13.99 -7.05
N MET A 71 22.21 -13.25 -7.56
CA MET A 71 22.58 -11.94 -7.04
C MET A 71 22.31 -10.86 -8.08
N SER A 72 22.12 -9.63 -7.61
CA SER A 72 22.08 -8.43 -8.45
C SER A 72 23.36 -8.32 -9.26
N ILE A 73 23.20 -8.00 -10.53
CA ILE A 73 24.35 -7.75 -11.42
C ILE A 73 24.80 -6.31 -11.19
N PRO A 74 26.07 -6.07 -10.85
CA PRO A 74 26.60 -4.72 -10.70
C PRO A 74 26.46 -3.92 -11.99
N ALA A 75 26.36 -2.60 -11.86
CA ALA A 75 26.37 -1.67 -12.98
C ALA A 75 27.66 -1.83 -13.83
N SER A 76 27.51 -1.74 -15.14
CA SER A 76 28.62 -1.83 -16.10
C SER A 76 28.59 -0.63 -17.04
N GLU A 77 29.76 -0.06 -17.35
CA GLU A 77 29.92 1.03 -18.31
C GLU A 77 29.48 0.63 -19.75
N ASP A 78 29.30 -0.68 -20.00
CA ASP A 78 28.73 -1.16 -21.25
C ASP A 78 27.26 -0.77 -21.43
N THR A 79 26.51 -0.50 -20.32
CA THR A 79 25.10 -0.14 -20.40
C THR A 79 24.88 1.37 -20.55
N GLN A 80 23.85 1.76 -21.32
CA GLN A 80 23.45 3.15 -21.49
C GLN A 80 23.15 3.82 -20.13
N LEU A 81 22.36 3.15 -19.27
CA LEU A 81 21.96 3.71 -17.98
C LEU A 81 23.16 4.00 -17.08
N GLN A 82 24.18 3.14 -17.07
CA GLN A 82 25.39 3.39 -16.28
C GLN A 82 26.22 4.53 -16.86
N ARG A 83 26.36 4.63 -18.17
CA ARG A 83 27.09 5.77 -18.79
C ARG A 83 26.43 7.10 -18.44
N ILE A 84 25.09 7.18 -18.50
CA ILE A 84 24.32 8.36 -18.09
C ILE A 84 24.49 8.64 -16.59
N ALA A 85 24.43 7.61 -15.74
CA ALA A 85 24.65 7.73 -14.30
C ALA A 85 26.01 8.35 -13.99
N VAL A 86 27.08 7.84 -14.63
CA VAL A 86 28.45 8.34 -14.47
C VAL A 86 28.59 9.77 -14.98
N ALA A 87 28.05 10.07 -16.18
CA ALA A 87 28.09 11.40 -16.79
C ALA A 87 27.35 12.46 -15.97
N SER A 88 26.35 12.03 -15.18
CA SER A 88 25.55 12.91 -14.32
C SER A 88 26.20 13.12 -12.94
N SER A 89 27.05 12.20 -12.50
CA SER A 89 27.58 12.18 -11.14
C SER A 89 28.76 13.14 -10.96
N PRO A 90 28.72 14.03 -9.96
CA PRO A 90 29.88 14.85 -9.61
C PRO A 90 30.93 14.07 -8.83
N ASN A 91 30.55 12.98 -8.15
CA ASN A 91 31.42 12.15 -7.33
C ASN A 91 30.84 10.74 -7.21
N ARG A 92 31.68 9.70 -7.35
CA ARG A 92 31.29 8.28 -7.27
C ARG A 92 30.81 7.83 -5.89
N GLU A 93 31.12 8.57 -4.83
CA GLU A 93 30.69 8.27 -3.45
C GLU A 93 29.28 8.77 -3.14
N LEU A 94 28.78 9.71 -3.93
CA LEU A 94 27.47 10.29 -3.76
C LEU A 94 26.40 9.52 -4.54
N SER A 95 25.18 9.76 -4.13
CA SER A 95 23.98 9.26 -4.80
C SER A 95 23.16 10.46 -5.28
N GLY A 96 22.63 10.36 -6.49
CA GLY A 96 21.78 11.38 -7.08
C GLY A 96 20.31 11.00 -6.87
N PHE A 97 19.48 11.96 -6.48
CA PHE A 97 18.08 11.77 -6.16
C PHE A 97 17.19 12.76 -6.89
N ARG A 98 15.97 12.32 -7.19
CA ARG A 98 14.85 13.15 -7.64
C ARG A 98 13.57 12.61 -7.03
N LEU A 99 12.77 13.48 -6.42
CA LEU A 99 11.42 13.10 -5.95
C LEU A 99 10.47 12.94 -7.15
N LEU A 100 9.56 11.99 -7.05
CA LEU A 100 8.54 11.67 -8.06
C LEU A 100 7.13 11.83 -7.45
N PRO A 101 6.63 13.07 -7.30
CA PRO A 101 5.33 13.33 -6.71
C PRO A 101 4.16 13.00 -7.65
N SER A 102 4.30 13.22 -8.96
CA SER A 102 3.28 12.93 -9.96
C SER A 102 3.23 11.44 -10.31
N GLY A 103 2.03 10.84 -10.29
CA GLY A 103 1.83 9.44 -10.68
C GLY A 103 2.26 9.18 -12.13
N GLU A 104 1.91 10.06 -13.05
CA GLU A 104 2.22 9.93 -14.47
C GLU A 104 3.74 9.95 -14.72
N PHE A 105 4.47 10.87 -14.09
CA PHE A 105 5.93 10.94 -14.17
C PHE A 105 6.59 9.71 -13.51
N ALA A 106 6.04 9.24 -12.40
CA ALA A 106 6.53 8.05 -11.71
C ALA A 106 6.35 6.76 -12.53
N LEU A 107 5.24 6.64 -13.28
CA LEU A 107 5.00 5.53 -14.19
C LEU A 107 5.94 5.61 -15.40
N SER A 108 5.99 6.78 -16.05
CA SER A 108 6.87 7.01 -17.20
C SER A 108 8.34 6.71 -16.85
N THR A 109 8.81 7.16 -15.67
CA THR A 109 10.17 6.84 -15.19
C THR A 109 10.42 5.34 -15.13
N ARG A 110 9.48 4.56 -14.57
CA ARG A 110 9.61 3.09 -14.51
C ARG A 110 9.63 2.44 -15.89
N LEU A 111 8.71 2.84 -16.76
CA LEU A 111 8.62 2.30 -18.12
C LEU A 111 9.89 2.62 -18.93
N GLU A 112 10.43 3.85 -18.79
CA GLU A 112 11.67 4.24 -19.47
C GLU A 112 12.90 3.49 -18.96
N LEU A 113 13.02 3.28 -17.66
CA LEU A 113 14.09 2.44 -17.10
C LEU A 113 14.02 1.01 -17.62
N VAL A 114 12.82 0.41 -17.68
CA VAL A 114 12.62 -0.92 -18.24
C VAL A 114 12.92 -0.96 -19.75
N ARG A 115 12.51 0.07 -20.49
CA ARG A 115 12.75 0.17 -21.92
C ARG A 115 14.24 0.27 -22.27
N ARG A 116 15.00 1.01 -21.45
CA ARG A 116 16.44 1.26 -21.68
C ARG A 116 17.38 0.25 -21.02
N SER A 117 16.84 -0.66 -20.19
CA SER A 117 17.67 -1.72 -19.60
C SER A 117 18.25 -2.62 -20.69
N GLU A 118 19.52 -2.97 -20.51
CA GLU A 118 20.30 -3.79 -21.43
C GLU A 118 20.74 -5.11 -20.80
N ARG A 119 20.88 -5.20 -19.47
CA ARG A 119 21.40 -6.38 -18.78
C ARG A 119 20.47 -6.97 -17.74
N THR A 120 19.91 -6.16 -16.84
CA THR A 120 19.16 -6.69 -15.69
C THR A 120 18.08 -5.74 -15.19
N LEU A 121 16.99 -6.37 -14.73
CA LEU A 121 15.89 -5.73 -14.02
C LEU A 121 15.56 -6.53 -12.77
N ASP A 122 15.61 -5.89 -11.62
CA ASP A 122 15.20 -6.46 -10.33
C ASP A 122 14.01 -5.68 -9.79
N LEU A 123 12.87 -6.34 -9.62
CA LEU A 123 11.63 -5.72 -9.16
C LEU A 123 11.11 -6.42 -7.91
N GLN A 124 10.75 -5.64 -6.90
CA GLN A 124 10.15 -6.10 -5.65
C GLN A 124 8.92 -5.26 -5.34
N TYR A 125 7.74 -5.87 -5.31
CA TYR A 125 6.48 -5.15 -5.08
C TYR A 125 5.52 -5.93 -4.17
N TYR A 126 4.76 -5.19 -3.38
CA TYR A 126 3.65 -5.73 -2.60
C TYR A 126 2.44 -6.06 -3.47
N LEU A 127 2.19 -5.24 -4.52
CA LEU A 127 1.08 -5.38 -5.43
C LEU A 127 1.50 -5.00 -6.86
N ILE A 128 1.13 -5.85 -7.82
CA ILE A 128 0.97 -5.48 -9.24
C ILE A 128 -0.46 -5.80 -9.62
N GLY A 129 -1.24 -4.80 -10.05
CA GLY A 129 -2.64 -4.93 -10.43
C GLY A 129 -2.81 -5.66 -11.77
N ASP A 130 -3.95 -6.33 -11.93
CA ASP A 130 -4.40 -6.81 -13.24
C ASP A 130 -5.26 -5.71 -13.90
N ASP A 131 -4.69 -4.53 -14.07
CA ASP A 131 -5.28 -3.31 -14.62
C ASP A 131 -4.42 -2.72 -15.75
N ALA A 132 -4.76 -1.55 -16.25
CA ALA A 132 -4.05 -0.95 -17.38
C ALA A 132 -2.57 -0.69 -17.07
N THR A 133 -2.28 -0.15 -15.89
CA THR A 133 -0.91 0.14 -15.42
C THR A 133 -0.11 -1.13 -15.19
N GLY A 134 -0.66 -2.09 -14.44
CA GLY A 134 0.03 -3.36 -14.16
C GLY A 134 0.33 -4.13 -15.43
N ARG A 135 -0.65 -4.26 -16.32
CA ARG A 135 -0.47 -4.92 -17.62
C ARG A 135 0.57 -4.21 -18.51
N ALA A 136 0.64 -2.87 -18.48
CA ALA A 136 1.65 -2.12 -19.23
C ALA A 136 3.07 -2.40 -18.71
N VAL A 137 3.26 -2.41 -17.38
CA VAL A 137 4.55 -2.75 -16.76
C VAL A 137 4.93 -4.19 -17.10
N LEU A 138 4.02 -5.17 -16.96
CA LEU A 138 4.30 -6.58 -17.28
C LEU A 138 4.65 -6.79 -18.75
N ARG A 139 3.97 -6.08 -19.68
CA ARG A 139 4.35 -6.08 -21.12
C ARG A 139 5.75 -5.52 -21.35
N SER A 140 6.11 -4.44 -20.65
CA SER A 140 7.44 -3.83 -20.79
C SER A 140 8.54 -4.74 -20.27
N LEU A 141 8.31 -5.47 -19.16
CA LEU A 141 9.24 -6.51 -18.64
C LEU A 141 9.43 -7.64 -19.65
N ARG A 142 8.32 -8.15 -20.22
CA ARG A 142 8.38 -9.15 -21.29
C ARG A 142 9.18 -8.63 -22.50
N ALA A 143 8.97 -7.38 -22.91
CA ALA A 143 9.72 -6.79 -24.01
C ALA A 143 11.21 -6.66 -23.71
N ALA A 144 11.60 -6.28 -22.48
CA ALA A 144 12.98 -6.24 -22.03
C ALA A 144 13.61 -7.65 -22.03
N ALA A 145 12.90 -8.65 -21.53
CA ALA A 145 13.39 -10.03 -21.51
C ALA A 145 13.62 -10.61 -22.92
N ARG A 146 12.78 -10.22 -23.89
CA ARG A 146 12.97 -10.58 -25.32
C ARG A 146 14.21 -9.93 -25.94
N ARG A 147 14.69 -8.81 -25.38
CA ARG A 147 15.99 -8.21 -25.77
C ARG A 147 17.19 -8.88 -25.12
N GLY A 148 16.96 -9.88 -24.23
CA GLY A 148 18.01 -10.58 -23.50
C GLY A 148 18.23 -10.09 -22.07
N VAL A 149 17.46 -9.12 -21.59
CA VAL A 149 17.55 -8.60 -20.22
C VAL A 149 17.09 -9.66 -19.23
N ARG A 150 17.92 -9.94 -18.19
CA ARG A 150 17.52 -10.79 -17.08
C ARG A 150 16.52 -10.06 -16.18
N VAL A 151 15.34 -10.63 -15.98
CA VAL A 151 14.29 -10.05 -15.13
C VAL A 151 14.02 -10.93 -13.93
N ARG A 152 14.15 -10.39 -12.73
CA ARG A 152 13.72 -11.01 -11.47
C ARG A 152 12.56 -10.21 -10.88
N LEU A 153 11.41 -10.85 -10.74
CA LEU A 153 10.21 -10.25 -10.17
C LEU A 153 9.82 -10.96 -8.87
N LEU A 154 9.92 -10.26 -7.74
CA LEU A 154 9.48 -10.73 -6.43
C LEU A 154 8.19 -10.01 -6.03
N LEU A 155 7.10 -10.77 -5.85
CA LEU A 155 5.79 -10.27 -5.45
C LEU A 155 5.37 -10.82 -4.11
N ASP A 156 4.78 -10.00 -3.25
CA ASP A 156 4.01 -10.50 -2.11
C ASP A 156 2.75 -11.20 -2.61
N ASP A 157 2.46 -12.39 -2.07
CA ASP A 157 1.36 -13.22 -2.59
C ASP A 157 -0.04 -12.80 -2.10
N LEU A 158 -0.15 -11.77 -1.22
CA LEU A 158 -1.47 -11.37 -0.69
C LEU A 158 -2.44 -10.94 -1.79
N ASN A 159 -1.93 -10.18 -2.75
CA ASN A 159 -2.75 -9.53 -3.77
C ASN A 159 -2.71 -10.23 -5.15
N THR A 160 -2.18 -11.45 -5.25
CA THR A 160 -2.08 -12.20 -6.51
C THR A 160 -3.27 -13.16 -6.76
N SER A 161 -4.38 -12.99 -6.03
CA SER A 161 -5.55 -13.85 -6.17
C SER A 161 -6.13 -13.80 -7.58
N GLY A 162 -6.27 -14.98 -8.22
CA GLY A 162 -6.76 -15.07 -9.60
C GLY A 162 -5.76 -14.68 -10.69
N GLN A 163 -4.53 -14.29 -10.33
CA GLN A 163 -3.52 -13.84 -11.30
C GLN A 163 -2.52 -14.94 -11.71
N ASP A 164 -2.73 -16.18 -11.29
CA ASP A 164 -1.75 -17.26 -11.54
C ASP A 164 -1.45 -17.44 -13.03
N LEU A 165 -2.46 -17.40 -13.92
CA LEU A 165 -2.24 -17.55 -15.36
C LEU A 165 -1.45 -16.36 -15.96
N LEU A 166 -1.73 -15.15 -15.52
CA LEU A 166 -1.00 -13.95 -15.93
C LEU A 166 0.48 -14.04 -15.53
N LEU A 167 0.74 -14.39 -14.27
CA LEU A 167 2.10 -14.48 -13.74
C LEU A 167 2.87 -15.69 -14.29
N LEU A 168 2.22 -16.86 -14.47
CA LEU A 168 2.83 -18.02 -15.14
C LEU A 168 3.14 -17.72 -16.59
N GLY A 169 2.25 -17.00 -17.30
CA GLY A 169 2.49 -16.56 -18.66
C GLY A 169 3.68 -15.60 -18.80
N LEU A 170 3.91 -14.76 -17.79
CA LEU A 170 5.12 -13.94 -17.68
C LEU A 170 6.35 -14.81 -17.40
N ALA A 171 6.29 -15.71 -16.41
CA ALA A 171 7.38 -16.61 -16.04
C ALA A 171 7.75 -17.60 -17.18
N ALA A 172 6.80 -17.90 -18.07
CA ALA A 172 7.05 -18.70 -19.26
C ALA A 172 7.94 -17.99 -20.31
N GLN A 173 8.15 -16.67 -20.22
CA GLN A 173 9.05 -15.95 -21.12
C GLN A 173 10.51 -16.30 -20.83
N PRO A 174 11.41 -16.27 -21.83
CA PRO A 174 12.84 -16.43 -21.56
C PRO A 174 13.34 -15.27 -20.69
N ASN A 175 14.38 -15.53 -19.90
CA ASN A 175 15.06 -14.55 -19.06
C ASN A 175 14.21 -13.93 -17.94
N ILE A 176 13.00 -14.44 -17.66
CA ILE A 176 12.15 -13.97 -16.55
C ILE A 176 12.04 -15.06 -15.49
N GLU A 177 12.34 -14.69 -14.24
CA GLU A 177 12.04 -15.49 -13.06
C GLU A 177 11.07 -14.71 -12.16
N VAL A 178 9.97 -15.36 -11.76
CA VAL A 178 8.97 -14.80 -10.85
C VAL A 178 8.99 -15.60 -9.55
N ARG A 179 9.12 -14.91 -8.41
CA ARG A 179 8.98 -15.52 -7.07
C ARG A 179 7.84 -14.85 -6.30
N LEU A 180 7.14 -15.66 -5.53
CA LEU A 180 6.13 -15.21 -4.58
C LEU A 180 6.69 -15.19 -3.17
N PHE A 181 6.56 -14.06 -2.48
CA PHE A 181 6.96 -13.94 -1.10
C PHE A 181 5.80 -14.38 -0.19
N ASN A 182 6.10 -15.28 0.75
CA ASN A 182 5.17 -15.79 1.75
C ASN A 182 3.83 -16.28 1.16
N PRO A 183 3.85 -17.25 0.21
CA PRO A 183 2.69 -17.62 -0.57
C PRO A 183 1.61 -18.34 0.22
N PHE A 184 0.38 -18.25 -0.29
CA PHE A 184 -0.73 -19.10 0.13
C PHE A 184 -0.56 -20.50 -0.47
N PRO A 185 -0.75 -21.56 0.34
CA PRO A 185 -0.51 -22.93 -0.13
C PRO A 185 -1.60 -23.45 -1.06
N ALA A 186 -2.84 -22.90 -0.97
CA ALA A 186 -4.00 -23.38 -1.73
C ALA A 186 -5.06 -22.28 -1.92
N GLY A 187 -6.14 -22.60 -2.65
CA GLY A 187 -7.29 -21.71 -2.84
C GLY A 187 -7.02 -20.48 -3.69
N ARG A 188 -6.00 -20.51 -4.54
CA ARG A 188 -5.39 -19.36 -5.21
C ARG A 188 -6.30 -18.60 -6.17
N ALA A 189 -7.37 -19.21 -6.68
CA ALA A 189 -8.27 -18.61 -7.65
C ALA A 189 -9.09 -17.43 -7.09
N ARG A 190 -9.41 -17.43 -5.79
CA ARG A 190 -10.23 -16.38 -5.15
C ARG A 190 -9.72 -16.05 -3.76
N THR A 191 -9.82 -14.78 -3.37
CA THR A 191 -9.38 -14.29 -2.05
C THR A 191 -10.05 -15.06 -0.91
N PHE A 192 -11.36 -15.31 -0.97
CA PHE A 192 -12.07 -16.05 0.07
C PHE A 192 -11.54 -17.49 0.23
N THR A 193 -11.34 -18.21 -0.88
CA THR A 193 -10.85 -19.60 -0.84
C THR A 193 -9.41 -19.69 -0.34
N ARG A 194 -8.56 -18.69 -0.59
CA ARG A 194 -7.20 -18.61 -0.03
C ARG A 194 -7.22 -18.58 1.49
N PHE A 195 -8.01 -17.65 2.06
CA PHE A 195 -8.07 -17.49 3.51
C PHE A 195 -8.74 -18.69 4.17
N ALA A 196 -9.81 -19.25 3.58
CA ALA A 196 -10.47 -20.45 4.08
C ALA A 196 -9.52 -21.65 4.11
N ALA A 197 -8.74 -21.87 3.05
CA ALA A 197 -7.75 -22.94 2.95
C ALA A 197 -6.53 -22.76 3.88
N SER A 198 -6.39 -21.60 4.52
CA SER A 198 -5.19 -21.23 5.28
C SER A 198 -5.48 -20.78 6.71
N LEU A 199 -6.64 -21.15 7.26
CA LEU A 199 -7.07 -20.75 8.61
C LEU A 199 -6.07 -21.11 9.71
N PHE A 200 -5.38 -22.25 9.57
CA PHE A 200 -4.39 -22.70 10.55
C PHE A 200 -3.03 -22.05 10.39
N ASP A 201 -2.78 -21.31 9.30
CA ASP A 201 -1.52 -20.65 8.97
C ASP A 201 -1.63 -19.11 9.00
N ILE A 202 -2.70 -18.58 9.60
CA ILE A 202 -3.05 -17.16 9.60
C ILE A 202 -1.93 -16.29 10.21
N ARG A 203 -1.17 -16.82 11.19
CA ARG A 203 -0.06 -16.09 11.82
C ARG A 203 1.05 -15.80 10.82
N ARG A 204 1.47 -16.80 10.04
CA ARG A 204 2.47 -16.63 8.98
C ARG A 204 1.90 -15.71 7.89
N LEU A 205 0.70 -15.98 7.42
CA LEU A 205 0.06 -15.25 6.33
C LEU A 205 -0.27 -13.79 6.66
N ASN A 206 -0.32 -13.40 7.93
CA ASN A 206 -0.48 -11.99 8.31
C ASN A 206 0.81 -11.17 8.13
N ARG A 207 1.96 -11.82 7.93
CA ARG A 207 3.26 -11.16 7.73
C ARG A 207 3.54 -10.99 6.24
N ARG A 208 3.76 -9.75 5.78
CA ARG A 208 3.81 -9.40 4.36
C ARG A 208 5.05 -8.59 4.02
N MET A 209 5.53 -8.76 2.81
CA MET A 209 6.57 -7.92 2.23
C MET A 209 5.93 -6.66 1.65
N HIS A 210 6.13 -5.52 2.31
CA HIS A 210 5.53 -4.26 1.88
C HIS A 210 6.50 -3.37 1.06
N ASN A 211 7.65 -3.88 0.68
CA ASN A 211 8.69 -3.18 -0.10
C ASN A 211 8.23 -2.87 -1.53
N LYS A 212 8.70 -1.75 -2.09
CA LYS A 212 8.46 -1.34 -3.47
C LYS A 212 9.76 -0.80 -4.05
N LEU A 213 10.34 -1.55 -4.99
CA LEU A 213 11.65 -1.26 -5.57
C LEU A 213 11.72 -1.77 -7.01
N LEU A 214 12.29 -0.96 -7.89
CA LEU A 214 12.73 -1.32 -9.23
C LEU A 214 14.18 -0.91 -9.39
N ILE A 215 15.04 -1.81 -9.84
CA ILE A 215 16.44 -1.53 -10.18
C ILE A 215 16.68 -1.91 -11.64
N ALA A 216 17.29 -1.00 -12.40
CA ALA A 216 17.64 -1.18 -13.80
C ALA A 216 19.15 -1.16 -13.99
N ASP A 217 19.70 -2.21 -14.57
CA ASP A 217 21.12 -2.42 -14.90
C ASP A 217 22.09 -2.24 -13.70
N GLY A 218 21.58 -2.30 -12.46
CA GLY A 218 22.35 -1.98 -11.26
C GLY A 218 22.79 -0.51 -11.17
N ALA A 219 22.32 0.35 -12.07
CA ALA A 219 22.74 1.74 -12.25
C ALA A 219 21.74 2.76 -11.71
N MET A 220 20.45 2.49 -11.89
CA MET A 220 19.36 3.38 -11.50
C MET A 220 18.26 2.62 -10.79
N ALA A 221 17.55 3.28 -9.88
CA ALA A 221 16.47 2.67 -9.12
C ALA A 221 15.29 3.62 -8.91
N VAL A 222 14.10 3.06 -8.69
CA VAL A 222 12.92 3.78 -8.19
C VAL A 222 12.39 3.03 -6.99
N LEU A 223 12.16 3.74 -5.87
CA LEU A 223 11.55 3.17 -4.68
C LEU A 223 10.66 4.20 -3.97
N GLY A 224 9.77 3.75 -3.09
CA GLY A 224 8.88 4.66 -2.35
C GLY A 224 7.59 3.99 -1.89
N GLY A 225 6.48 4.73 -1.97
CA GLY A 225 5.17 4.30 -1.49
C GLY A 225 4.34 3.56 -2.54
N ARG A 226 4.54 3.81 -3.86
CA ARG A 226 3.66 3.32 -4.91
C ARG A 226 3.82 1.83 -5.21
N ASN A 227 2.69 1.11 -5.18
CA ASN A 227 2.56 -0.17 -5.87
C ASN A 227 2.35 0.06 -7.39
N ILE A 228 2.20 -1.02 -8.15
CA ILE A 228 1.93 -0.96 -9.59
C ILE A 228 0.45 -1.28 -9.83
N ALA A 229 -0.41 -0.25 -9.76
CA ALA A 229 -1.83 -0.34 -10.07
C ALA A 229 -2.39 1.06 -10.39
N ASP A 230 -3.51 1.13 -11.11
CA ASP A 230 -4.07 2.36 -11.67
C ASP A 230 -4.23 3.47 -10.63
N GLU A 231 -4.67 3.15 -9.42
CA GLU A 231 -4.89 4.12 -8.35
C GLU A 231 -3.62 4.83 -7.85
N TYR A 232 -2.44 4.22 -8.03
CA TYR A 232 -1.15 4.84 -7.64
C TYR A 232 -0.58 5.79 -8.70
N PHE A 233 -1.11 5.72 -9.93
CA PHE A 233 -0.63 6.50 -11.06
C PHE A 233 -1.68 7.44 -11.64
N THR A 234 -2.71 7.74 -10.88
CA THR A 234 -3.79 8.68 -11.23
C THR A 234 -4.65 8.19 -12.42
N GLN A 235 -4.69 6.88 -12.66
CA GLN A 235 -5.41 6.27 -13.77
C GLN A 235 -6.77 5.67 -13.37
N HIS A 236 -7.04 5.51 -12.07
CA HIS A 236 -8.29 4.91 -11.62
C HIS A 236 -9.44 5.93 -11.67
N PRO A 237 -10.61 5.58 -12.24
CA PRO A 237 -11.68 6.56 -12.49
C PRO A 237 -12.36 7.09 -11.22
N LEU A 238 -12.33 6.33 -10.12
CA LEU A 238 -13.10 6.66 -8.90
C LEU A 238 -12.23 7.11 -7.74
N ALA A 239 -11.06 6.50 -7.54
CA ALA A 239 -10.21 6.77 -6.39
C ALA A 239 -8.73 6.67 -6.77
N ASN A 240 -7.93 7.65 -6.37
CA ASN A 240 -6.50 7.68 -6.60
C ASN A 240 -5.75 8.06 -5.34
N PHE A 241 -4.43 7.76 -5.31
CA PHE A 241 -3.58 8.07 -4.18
C PHE A 241 -2.61 9.21 -4.47
N ILE A 242 -2.47 10.10 -3.48
CA ILE A 242 -1.33 11.03 -3.38
C ILE A 242 -0.19 10.24 -2.75
N ASP A 243 0.84 9.93 -3.52
CA ASP A 243 1.98 9.15 -3.06
C ASP A 243 3.29 9.76 -3.54
N LEU A 244 4.40 9.34 -2.95
CA LEU A 244 5.74 9.83 -3.24
C LEU A 244 6.71 8.67 -3.43
N ASP A 245 7.44 8.73 -4.55
CA ASP A 245 8.62 7.88 -4.78
C ASP A 245 9.86 8.75 -4.94
N VAL A 246 11.01 8.11 -4.95
CA VAL A 246 12.28 8.70 -5.31
C VAL A 246 12.97 7.88 -6.39
N PHE A 247 13.45 8.59 -7.42
CA PHE A 247 14.43 8.08 -8.35
C PHE A 247 15.82 8.21 -7.72
N ALA A 248 16.64 7.18 -7.87
CA ALA A 248 17.99 7.14 -7.31
C ALA A 248 19.02 6.62 -8.32
N SER A 249 20.23 7.16 -8.28
CA SER A 249 21.38 6.71 -9.06
C SER A 249 22.66 6.81 -8.24
N GLY A 250 23.73 6.14 -8.64
CA GLY A 250 25.04 6.22 -7.98
C GLY A 250 25.20 5.27 -6.79
N ALA A 251 25.94 5.67 -5.75
CA ALA A 251 26.46 4.82 -4.68
C ALA A 251 25.40 4.03 -3.89
N ILE A 252 24.15 4.50 -3.85
CA ILE A 252 23.07 3.81 -3.12
C ILE A 252 22.55 2.57 -3.85
N VAL A 253 22.61 2.52 -5.20
CA VAL A 253 21.97 1.47 -5.99
C VAL A 253 22.54 0.08 -5.68
N PRO A 254 23.85 -0.14 -5.54
CA PRO A 254 24.39 -1.42 -5.09
C PRO A 254 23.91 -1.85 -3.70
N LYS A 255 23.64 -0.91 -2.78
CA LYS A 255 23.06 -1.22 -1.46
C LYS A 255 21.63 -1.72 -1.61
N LEU A 256 20.82 -1.08 -2.46
CA LEU A 256 19.45 -1.52 -2.79
C LEU A 256 19.45 -2.91 -3.43
N GLY A 257 20.41 -3.21 -4.33
CA GLY A 257 20.59 -4.54 -4.92
C GLY A 257 20.84 -5.62 -3.87
N ARG A 258 21.71 -5.37 -2.88
CA ARG A 258 21.94 -6.30 -1.76
C ARG A 258 20.69 -6.52 -0.90
N LEU A 259 19.92 -5.46 -0.63
CA LEU A 259 18.64 -5.60 0.10
C LEU A 259 17.64 -6.44 -0.70
N PHE A 260 17.51 -6.22 -2.01
CA PHE A 260 16.70 -7.07 -2.88
C PHE A 260 17.14 -8.55 -2.81
N ASP A 261 18.44 -8.81 -2.91
CA ASP A 261 19.00 -10.17 -2.90
C ASP A 261 18.72 -10.92 -1.59
N GLN A 262 18.68 -10.24 -0.45
CA GLN A 262 18.30 -10.84 0.83
C GLN A 262 16.87 -11.38 0.79
N TYR A 263 15.94 -10.65 0.18
CA TYR A 263 14.55 -11.10 0.03
C TYR A 263 14.42 -12.18 -1.04
N TRP A 264 15.06 -12.00 -2.18
CA TRP A 264 15.02 -12.92 -3.30
C TRP A 264 15.52 -14.32 -2.92
N ASN A 265 16.60 -14.38 -2.15
CA ASN A 265 17.24 -15.64 -1.72
C ASN A 265 16.69 -16.15 -0.38
N SER A 266 15.69 -15.50 0.21
CA SER A 266 15.12 -15.92 1.49
C SER A 266 14.29 -17.19 1.37
N ALA A 267 14.15 -17.89 2.49
CA ALA A 267 13.27 -19.06 2.60
C ALA A 267 11.78 -18.70 2.36
N ALA A 268 11.39 -17.41 2.49
CA ALA A 268 10.05 -16.92 2.24
C ALA A 268 9.73 -16.71 0.75
N ALA A 269 10.73 -16.65 -0.12
CA ALA A 269 10.55 -16.48 -1.57
C ALA A 269 10.48 -17.85 -2.27
N TYR A 270 9.36 -18.11 -2.92
CA TYR A 270 9.09 -19.36 -3.63
C TYR A 270 9.01 -19.10 -5.14
N PRO A 271 9.71 -19.88 -5.99
CA PRO A 271 9.47 -19.85 -7.43
C PRO A 271 7.98 -20.05 -7.71
N LEU A 272 7.41 -19.20 -8.55
CA LEU A 272 5.97 -19.22 -8.84
C LEU A 272 5.48 -20.59 -9.26
N GLU A 273 6.28 -21.26 -10.09
CA GLU A 273 5.99 -22.60 -10.61
C GLU A 273 5.91 -23.68 -9.54
N SER A 274 6.51 -23.48 -8.38
CA SER A 274 6.40 -24.43 -7.26
C SER A 274 5.08 -24.29 -6.49
N ILE A 275 4.35 -23.19 -6.69
CA ILE A 275 3.13 -22.83 -5.96
C ILE A 275 1.89 -22.88 -6.86
N ALA A 276 1.97 -22.32 -8.08
CA ALA A 276 0.85 -22.27 -9.00
C ALA A 276 0.66 -23.60 -9.75
N ALA A 277 -0.59 -23.99 -9.94
CA ALA A 277 -0.93 -25.18 -10.72
C ALA A 277 -0.46 -25.05 -12.17
N ARG A 278 0.00 -26.16 -12.75
CA ARG A 278 0.43 -26.26 -14.13
C ARG A 278 -0.47 -27.25 -14.87
N GLY A 279 -1.13 -26.80 -15.89
CA GLY A 279 -1.91 -27.61 -16.81
C GLY A 279 -1.55 -27.28 -18.25
N GLU A 280 -1.02 -26.08 -18.49
CA GLU A 280 -0.72 -25.56 -19.81
C GLU A 280 0.76 -25.72 -20.18
N SER A 281 1.03 -25.89 -21.46
CA SER A 281 2.37 -25.83 -22.02
C SER A 281 2.95 -24.41 -21.96
N ARG A 282 4.28 -24.29 -22.05
CA ARG A 282 4.96 -22.98 -22.09
C ARG A 282 4.42 -22.07 -23.19
N THR A 283 4.13 -22.61 -24.36
CA THR A 283 3.60 -21.85 -25.50
C THR A 283 2.18 -21.36 -25.24
N GLU A 284 1.33 -22.19 -24.63
CA GLU A 284 -0.03 -21.78 -24.25
C GLU A 284 -0.01 -20.67 -23.19
N LEU A 285 0.84 -20.79 -22.17
CA LEU A 285 1.02 -19.75 -21.14
C LEU A 285 1.49 -18.43 -21.76
N GLN A 286 2.43 -18.47 -22.71
CA GLN A 286 2.87 -17.26 -23.43
C GLN A 286 1.73 -16.64 -24.24
N ALA A 287 0.94 -17.45 -24.96
CA ALA A 287 -0.21 -16.97 -25.71
C ALA A 287 -1.28 -16.33 -24.80
N ARG A 288 -1.56 -16.96 -23.64
CA ARG A 288 -2.45 -16.40 -22.62
C ARG A 288 -1.96 -15.07 -22.08
N PHE A 289 -0.66 -14.93 -21.84
CA PHE A 289 -0.08 -13.66 -21.40
C PHE A 289 -0.33 -12.54 -22.44
N GLU A 290 -0.11 -12.81 -23.72
CA GLU A 290 -0.35 -11.84 -24.79
C GLU A 290 -1.84 -11.44 -24.86
N GLU A 291 -2.75 -12.40 -24.71
CA GLU A 291 -4.19 -12.17 -24.71
C GLU A 291 -4.62 -11.30 -23.52
N ILE A 292 -4.22 -11.69 -22.28
CA ILE A 292 -4.60 -10.98 -21.04
C ILE A 292 -4.03 -9.56 -21.04
N THR A 293 -2.77 -9.41 -21.46
CA THR A 293 -2.08 -8.12 -21.42
C THR A 293 -2.24 -7.27 -22.66
N LYS A 294 -3.13 -7.66 -23.61
CA LYS A 294 -3.36 -6.88 -24.83
C LYS A 294 -3.60 -5.40 -24.50
N ALA A 295 -2.87 -4.52 -25.20
CA ALA A 295 -2.99 -3.09 -24.97
C ALA A 295 -4.39 -2.59 -25.36
N THR A 296 -5.00 -1.79 -24.50
CA THR A 296 -6.22 -1.05 -24.80
C THR A 296 -5.80 0.36 -25.25
N PRO A 297 -6.15 0.80 -26.45
CA PRO A 297 -5.85 2.15 -26.89
C PRO A 297 -6.41 3.20 -25.90
N GLY A 298 -5.63 4.23 -25.58
CA GLY A 298 -6.03 5.30 -24.66
C GLY A 298 -6.11 4.90 -23.17
N ALA A 299 -5.71 3.67 -22.81
CA ALA A 299 -5.75 3.24 -21.40
C ALA A 299 -4.70 3.93 -20.51
N LEU A 300 -3.65 4.48 -21.08
CA LEU A 300 -2.64 5.29 -20.39
C LEU A 300 -2.46 6.61 -21.14
N PRO A 301 -2.03 7.70 -20.45
CA PRO A 301 -1.76 8.98 -21.08
C PRO A 301 -0.73 8.85 -22.21
N GLU A 302 -0.99 9.47 -23.36
CA GLU A 302 -0.08 9.46 -24.51
C GLU A 302 1.06 10.47 -24.36
N ALA A 303 0.86 11.56 -23.60
CA ALA A 303 1.86 12.59 -23.38
C ALA A 303 1.87 13.06 -21.92
N LEU A 304 3.07 13.40 -21.45
CA LEU A 304 3.24 14.03 -20.15
C LEU A 304 3.19 15.56 -20.26
N PRO A 305 2.82 16.28 -19.19
CA PRO A 305 3.08 17.71 -19.09
C PRO A 305 4.57 18.02 -19.26
N GLY A 306 4.90 19.27 -19.66
CA GLY A 306 6.30 19.68 -19.85
C GLY A 306 7.11 19.66 -18.55
N SER A 307 6.46 19.77 -17.39
CA SER A 307 7.10 19.61 -16.08
C SER A 307 6.13 19.13 -15.02
N ASP A 308 6.66 18.51 -13.95
CA ASP A 308 5.91 18.15 -12.76
C ASP A 308 5.73 19.34 -11.78
N VAL A 309 5.11 19.09 -10.63
CA VAL A 309 4.84 20.10 -9.59
C VAL A 309 6.11 20.69 -8.94
N LEU A 310 7.24 20.01 -9.03
CA LEU A 310 8.55 20.50 -8.58
C LEU A 310 9.31 21.26 -9.68
N GLY A 311 8.83 21.19 -10.94
CA GLY A 311 9.44 21.82 -12.11
C GLY A 311 10.39 20.90 -12.87
N TYR A 312 10.43 19.61 -12.55
CA TYR A 312 11.20 18.63 -13.30
C TYR A 312 10.51 18.24 -14.60
N ARG A 313 11.26 18.23 -15.69
CA ARG A 313 10.81 17.73 -16.98
C ARG A 313 10.72 16.19 -16.99
N PRO A 314 10.04 15.57 -17.96
CA PRO A 314 9.99 14.12 -18.09
C PRO A 314 11.39 13.49 -18.11
N ILE A 315 11.57 12.38 -17.37
CA ILE A 315 12.89 11.70 -17.27
C ILE A 315 13.40 11.23 -18.64
N VAL A 316 12.49 10.91 -19.58
CA VAL A 316 12.85 10.48 -20.93
C VAL A 316 13.72 11.51 -21.65
N GLU A 317 13.40 12.80 -21.53
CA GLU A 317 14.15 13.88 -22.16
C GLU A 317 15.58 13.97 -21.61
N GLU A 318 15.75 13.84 -20.29
CA GLU A 318 17.08 13.87 -19.67
C GLU A 318 17.90 12.61 -19.98
N LEU A 319 17.24 11.45 -20.10
CA LEU A 319 17.90 10.22 -20.53
C LEU A 319 18.33 10.31 -22.02
N ASP A 320 17.56 11.01 -22.86
CA ASP A 320 17.92 11.29 -24.25
C ASP A 320 19.10 12.29 -24.35
N ASP A 321 19.12 13.31 -23.48
CA ASP A 321 20.23 14.25 -23.37
C ASP A 321 21.51 13.60 -22.79
N GLY A 322 21.42 12.40 -22.25
CA GLY A 322 22.55 11.66 -21.65
C GLY A 322 23.01 12.22 -20.31
N LYS A 323 22.23 13.08 -19.65
CA LYS A 323 22.56 13.69 -18.37
C LYS A 323 21.32 13.99 -17.53
N LEU A 324 21.35 13.58 -16.26
CA LEU A 324 20.26 13.74 -15.30
C LEU A 324 20.50 14.96 -14.38
N GLY A 325 19.46 15.78 -14.21
CA GLY A 325 19.40 16.85 -13.21
C GLY A 325 19.00 16.29 -11.85
N LEU A 326 19.96 15.77 -11.08
CA LEU A 326 19.72 15.16 -9.77
C LEU A 326 20.33 16.00 -8.64
N ILE A 327 19.72 15.89 -7.46
CA ILE A 327 20.31 16.40 -6.21
C ILE A 327 21.22 15.31 -5.65
N TRP A 328 22.51 15.62 -5.48
CA TRP A 328 23.54 14.67 -5.08
C TRP A 328 23.84 14.80 -3.59
N SER A 329 23.80 13.68 -2.88
CA SER A 329 24.09 13.62 -1.44
C SER A 329 24.47 12.23 -0.96
N SER A 330 24.87 12.11 0.32
CA SER A 330 24.97 10.84 1.01
C SER A 330 23.58 10.30 1.35
N ALA A 331 23.46 8.98 1.40
CA ALA A 331 22.22 8.32 1.78
C ALA A 331 22.46 6.94 2.38
N GLU A 332 21.48 6.48 3.14
CA GLU A 332 21.44 5.16 3.75
C GLU A 332 20.18 4.43 3.35
N ALA A 333 20.30 3.11 3.07
CA ALA A 333 19.18 2.25 2.75
C ALA A 333 18.99 1.20 3.84
N PHE A 334 17.75 1.02 4.26
CA PHE A 334 17.32 0.05 5.26
C PHE A 334 16.19 -0.80 4.75
N ALA A 335 16.18 -2.07 5.17
CA ALA A 335 15.04 -2.96 5.00
C ALA A 335 14.98 -3.92 6.19
N ASP A 336 13.76 -4.26 6.60
CA ASP A 336 13.53 -5.27 7.63
C ASP A 336 13.98 -6.64 7.13
N ALA A 337 14.47 -7.50 8.03
CA ALA A 337 14.92 -8.83 7.64
C ALA A 337 13.75 -9.71 7.12
N PRO A 338 13.89 -10.41 5.97
CA PRO A 338 12.82 -11.26 5.43
C PRO A 338 12.48 -12.46 6.32
N GLY A 339 13.41 -12.89 7.20
CA GLY A 339 13.24 -14.02 8.13
C GLY A 339 12.19 -13.80 9.23
N VAL A 340 11.84 -12.55 9.51
CA VAL A 340 10.77 -12.17 10.47
C VAL A 340 9.44 -12.89 10.16
N VAL A 341 9.24 -13.34 8.92
CA VAL A 341 8.01 -14.03 8.49
C VAL A 341 7.82 -15.40 9.15
N PHE A 342 8.91 -16.11 9.54
CA PHE A 342 8.82 -17.50 10.01
C PHE A 342 9.03 -17.69 11.51
N ASP A 343 9.59 -16.72 12.24
CA ASP A 343 9.98 -16.92 13.63
C ASP A 343 9.45 -15.87 14.59
N ASP A 344 8.58 -16.31 15.52
CA ASP A 344 8.07 -15.49 16.63
C ASP A 344 9.17 -15.14 17.65
N LYS A 345 10.26 -15.91 17.73
CA LYS A 345 11.35 -15.67 18.69
C LYS A 345 12.34 -14.66 18.15
N THR A 346 12.69 -14.74 16.85
CA THR A 346 13.51 -13.73 16.16
C THR A 346 12.77 -12.40 16.10
N SER A 347 11.44 -12.41 15.92
CA SER A 347 10.64 -11.17 15.91
C SER A 347 10.70 -10.41 17.24
N LYS A 348 10.83 -11.08 18.38
CA LYS A 348 10.94 -10.43 19.71
C LYS A 348 12.32 -9.83 19.96
N LEU A 349 13.38 -10.49 19.48
CA LEU A 349 14.78 -10.02 19.61
C LEU A 349 15.07 -8.90 18.59
N ASP A 350 14.42 -8.92 17.41
CA ASP A 350 14.63 -7.92 16.34
C ASP A 350 13.75 -6.66 16.48
N HIS A 351 12.79 -6.61 17.39
CA HIS A 351 11.92 -5.44 17.54
C HIS A 351 12.65 -4.14 17.92
N ASP A 352 13.82 -4.27 18.53
CA ASP A 352 14.67 -3.14 18.93
C ASP A 352 16.00 -3.10 18.15
N SER A 353 16.09 -3.82 17.03
CA SER A 353 17.28 -3.85 16.17
C SER A 353 17.42 -2.55 15.38
N ALA A 354 18.62 -1.96 15.39
CA ALA A 354 19.00 -0.82 14.55
C ALA A 354 18.86 -1.08 13.04
N LEU A 355 18.63 -2.34 12.63
CA LEU A 355 18.39 -2.73 11.25
C LEU A 355 16.92 -2.51 10.82
N ARG A 356 16.00 -2.28 11.76
CA ARG A 356 14.59 -2.06 11.42
C ARG A 356 14.32 -0.63 10.97
N VAL A 357 13.55 -0.50 9.89
CA VAL A 357 13.15 0.79 9.32
C VAL A 357 12.48 1.68 10.38
N ARG A 358 11.55 1.10 11.17
CA ARG A 358 10.84 1.84 12.22
C ARG A 358 11.78 2.35 13.32
N PHE A 359 12.74 1.54 13.74
CA PHE A 359 13.71 1.94 14.76
C PHE A 359 14.46 3.19 14.33
N ASN A 360 14.98 3.18 13.11
CA ASN A 360 15.71 4.33 12.54
C ASN A 360 14.84 5.58 12.45
N VAL A 361 13.57 5.46 12.04
CA VAL A 361 12.67 6.62 11.98
C VAL A 361 12.36 7.18 13.36
N LEU A 362 12.14 6.34 14.38
CA LEU A 362 11.93 6.78 15.77
C LEU A 362 13.19 7.42 16.36
N GLU A 363 14.37 6.90 16.04
CA GLU A 363 15.65 7.48 16.40
C GLU A 363 15.81 8.90 15.86
N HIS A 364 15.48 9.13 14.58
CA HIS A 364 15.53 10.47 13.98
C HIS A 364 14.52 11.44 14.62
N ILE A 365 13.32 10.97 15.04
CA ILE A 365 12.39 11.81 15.84
C ILE A 365 13.03 12.17 17.19
N ARG A 366 13.66 11.19 17.86
CA ARG A 366 14.35 11.41 19.14
C ARG A 366 15.49 12.39 18.99
N ASP A 367 16.26 12.31 17.92
CA ASP A 367 17.48 13.10 17.72
C ASP A 367 17.22 14.46 17.05
N SER A 368 15.99 14.72 16.58
CA SER A 368 15.61 16.02 16.01
C SER A 368 15.78 17.15 17.02
N THR A 369 16.25 18.29 16.51
CA THR A 369 16.57 19.49 17.30
C THR A 369 15.62 20.64 17.05
N THR A 370 15.06 20.77 15.84
CA THR A 370 14.20 21.88 15.44
C THR A 370 12.81 21.40 15.02
N GLU A 371 12.73 20.45 14.08
CA GLU A 371 11.45 19.98 13.57
C GLU A 371 11.48 18.52 13.11
N ALA A 372 10.30 17.87 13.17
CA ALA A 372 10.04 16.61 12.47
C ALA A 372 8.65 16.67 11.80
N VAL A 373 8.63 16.56 10.47
CA VAL A 373 7.42 16.57 9.64
C VAL A 373 7.14 15.17 9.17
N LEU A 374 6.04 14.57 9.62
CA LEU A 374 5.69 13.17 9.41
C LEU A 374 4.50 13.07 8.46
N VAL A 375 4.63 12.27 7.42
CA VAL A 375 3.56 12.01 6.44
C VAL A 375 3.26 10.51 6.40
N SER A 376 2.03 10.14 6.75
CA SER A 376 1.63 8.74 6.74
C SER A 376 0.12 8.60 6.52
N PRO A 377 -0.33 7.68 5.65
CA PRO A 377 -1.76 7.44 5.43
C PRO A 377 -2.46 6.93 6.70
N TYR A 378 -1.74 6.17 7.54
CA TYR A 378 -2.21 5.61 8.79
C TYR A 378 -1.25 6.02 9.89
N PHE A 379 -1.67 7.00 10.73
CA PHE A 379 -0.82 7.53 11.79
C PHE A 379 -1.25 7.00 13.15
N ILE A 380 -0.71 5.85 13.53
CA ILE A 380 -0.97 5.17 14.81
C ILE A 380 0.38 4.98 15.50
N PRO A 381 0.90 6.00 16.18
CA PRO A 381 2.29 6.01 16.70
C PRO A 381 2.58 4.91 17.72
N GLY A 382 1.56 4.37 18.37
CA GLY A 382 1.75 3.40 19.44
C GLY A 382 2.47 3.99 20.66
N ARG A 383 2.79 3.13 21.65
CA ARG A 383 3.42 3.61 22.89
C ARG A 383 4.80 4.23 22.65
N LYS A 384 5.69 3.51 21.93
CA LYS A 384 7.05 4.01 21.65
C LYS A 384 7.05 5.30 20.83
N GLY A 385 6.24 5.38 19.77
CA GLY A 385 6.13 6.60 18.97
C GLY A 385 5.62 7.79 19.77
N MET A 386 4.62 7.59 20.66
CA MET A 386 4.15 8.65 21.54
C MET A 386 5.20 9.08 22.57
N GLU A 387 6.02 8.15 23.09
CA GLU A 387 7.14 8.46 23.99
C GLU A 387 8.15 9.38 23.29
N GLU A 388 8.55 9.08 22.05
CA GLU A 388 9.49 9.90 21.28
C GLU A 388 8.89 11.27 20.91
N ILE A 389 7.61 11.33 20.50
CA ILE A 389 6.92 12.59 20.22
C ILE A 389 6.86 13.46 21.48
N ARG A 390 6.47 12.91 22.64
CA ARG A 390 6.45 13.67 23.91
C ARG A 390 7.85 14.18 24.27
N SER A 391 8.86 13.33 24.10
CA SER A 391 10.26 13.69 24.39
C SER A 391 10.72 14.84 23.49
N ALA A 392 10.48 14.75 22.16
CA ALA A 392 10.82 15.79 21.21
C ALA A 392 10.08 17.11 21.52
N ARG A 393 8.78 17.06 21.83
CA ARG A 393 8.00 18.25 22.19
C ARG A 393 8.50 18.92 23.48
N ARG A 394 8.92 18.14 24.50
CA ARG A 394 9.54 18.70 25.73
C ARG A 394 10.86 19.42 25.45
N ARG A 395 11.61 19.00 24.44
CA ARG A 395 12.83 19.69 24.00
C ARG A 395 12.56 20.93 23.12
N GLY A 396 11.29 21.22 22.80
CA GLY A 396 10.91 22.35 21.95
C GLY A 396 10.89 22.03 20.46
N VAL A 397 11.11 20.77 20.04
CA VAL A 397 11.05 20.35 18.65
C VAL A 397 9.63 20.50 18.11
N THR A 398 9.47 21.15 16.96
CA THR A 398 8.18 21.24 16.27
C THR A 398 7.84 19.91 15.61
N ILE A 399 6.69 19.32 15.98
CA ILE A 399 6.20 18.10 15.32
C ILE A 399 4.99 18.46 14.47
N SER A 400 5.02 18.10 13.19
CA SER A 400 3.91 18.26 12.26
C SER A 400 3.54 16.92 11.63
N VAL A 401 2.25 16.65 11.49
CA VAL A 401 1.73 15.38 10.96
C VAL A 401 0.70 15.68 9.86
N LEU A 402 0.85 15.00 8.72
CA LEU A 402 -0.15 14.92 7.66
C LEU A 402 -0.63 13.48 7.51
N THR A 403 -1.94 13.25 7.67
CA THR A 403 -2.55 11.91 7.59
C THR A 403 -3.91 11.96 6.88
N ASN A 404 -4.56 10.82 6.68
CA ASN A 404 -5.91 10.75 6.13
C ASN A 404 -6.98 11.17 7.16
N SER A 405 -8.02 11.86 6.69
CA SER A 405 -9.28 11.98 7.41
C SER A 405 -10.13 10.72 7.30
N THR A 406 -11.25 10.67 8.01
CA THR A 406 -12.25 9.59 7.86
C THR A 406 -12.74 9.43 6.42
N ALA A 407 -12.84 10.55 5.68
CA ALA A 407 -13.40 10.55 4.33
C ALA A 407 -12.34 10.25 3.23
N SER A 408 -11.05 10.31 3.54
CA SER A 408 -9.96 10.05 2.58
C SER A 408 -9.27 8.71 2.82
N THR A 409 -9.53 8.05 3.95
CA THR A 409 -8.88 6.77 4.27
C THR A 409 -9.53 5.61 3.53
N ASP A 410 -8.71 4.72 2.98
CA ASP A 410 -9.12 3.40 2.46
C ASP A 410 -9.18 2.32 3.57
N GLN A 411 -8.73 2.66 4.82
CA GLN A 411 -8.69 1.75 5.96
C GLN A 411 -9.43 2.33 7.18
N PRO A 412 -10.77 2.22 7.25
CA PRO A 412 -11.57 2.81 8.35
C PRO A 412 -11.14 2.33 9.75
N LEU A 413 -10.72 1.07 9.89
CA LEU A 413 -10.24 0.52 11.16
C LEU A 413 -8.94 1.17 11.61
N ALA A 414 -8.01 1.47 10.70
CA ALA A 414 -6.78 2.18 11.00
C ALA A 414 -7.10 3.62 11.46
N HIS A 415 -8.05 4.29 10.79
CA HIS A 415 -8.48 5.62 11.21
C HIS A 415 -9.12 5.61 12.61
N THR A 416 -9.97 4.63 12.92
CA THR A 416 -10.55 4.47 14.27
C THR A 416 -9.45 4.28 15.33
N ALA A 417 -8.37 3.55 15.01
CA ALA A 417 -7.24 3.40 15.91
C ALA A 417 -6.43 4.71 16.08
N TYR A 418 -6.27 5.50 15.01
CA TYR A 418 -5.65 6.82 15.06
C TYR A 418 -6.40 7.80 15.98
N LEU A 419 -7.73 7.80 15.95
CA LEU A 419 -8.55 8.70 16.78
C LEU A 419 -8.23 8.60 18.28
N ARG A 420 -7.69 7.47 18.76
CA ARG A 420 -7.27 7.28 20.18
C ARG A 420 -6.06 8.13 20.55
N TYR A 421 -5.25 8.54 19.58
CA TYR A 421 -4.04 9.34 19.80
C TYR A 421 -4.25 10.83 19.48
N ARG A 422 -5.31 11.15 18.72
CA ARG A 422 -5.53 12.49 18.17
C ARG A 422 -5.58 13.58 19.22
N ASP A 423 -6.36 13.38 20.28
CA ASP A 423 -6.53 14.39 21.33
C ASP A 423 -5.22 14.64 22.09
N GLU A 424 -4.49 13.57 22.42
CA GLU A 424 -3.18 13.68 23.07
C GLU A 424 -2.13 14.37 22.18
N LEU A 425 -2.11 14.07 20.87
CA LEU A 425 -1.23 14.75 19.92
C LEU A 425 -1.50 16.27 19.88
N LEU A 426 -2.79 16.66 19.87
CA LEU A 426 -3.18 18.07 19.95
C LEU A 426 -2.83 18.71 21.29
N GLU A 427 -2.91 17.96 22.42
CA GLU A 427 -2.47 18.41 23.75
C GLU A 427 -0.98 18.68 23.84
N LEU A 428 -0.19 17.86 23.16
CA LEU A 428 1.25 18.04 23.04
C LEU A 428 1.64 19.20 22.10
N GLY A 429 0.67 19.84 21.44
CA GLY A 429 0.91 20.91 20.48
C GLY A 429 1.49 20.42 19.16
N VAL A 430 1.16 19.20 18.74
CA VAL A 430 1.49 18.68 17.40
C VAL A 430 0.65 19.45 16.37
N ASP A 431 1.30 19.94 15.29
CA ASP A 431 0.65 20.54 14.13
C ASP A 431 0.03 19.45 13.26
N LEU A 432 -1.24 19.12 13.52
CA LEU A 432 -1.93 17.94 12.97
C LEU A 432 -2.86 18.34 11.83
N HIS A 433 -2.65 17.73 10.65
CA HIS A 433 -3.42 17.94 9.44
C HIS A 433 -4.06 16.65 8.94
N GLU A 434 -5.34 16.69 8.62
CA GLU A 434 -6.06 15.58 7.99
C GLU A 434 -6.43 15.93 6.55
N LEU A 435 -6.10 15.05 5.59
CA LEU A 435 -6.43 15.23 4.18
C LEU A 435 -7.94 15.24 3.98
N SER A 436 -8.44 16.24 3.26
CA SER A 436 -9.84 16.37 2.87
C SER A 436 -10.01 16.02 1.39
N PRO A 437 -10.75 14.96 1.05
CA PRO A 437 -10.96 14.60 -0.35
C PRO A 437 -11.76 15.66 -1.12
N ILE A 438 -12.58 16.46 -0.42
CA ILE A 438 -13.37 17.54 -1.03
C ILE A 438 -12.45 18.70 -1.44
N ARG A 439 -11.56 19.16 -0.56
CA ARG A 439 -10.61 20.23 -0.86
C ARG A 439 -9.63 19.80 -1.94
N ALA A 440 -9.07 18.62 -1.82
CA ALA A 440 -8.17 18.06 -2.83
C ALA A 440 -8.85 17.96 -4.21
N ARG A 441 -10.15 17.63 -4.28
CA ARG A 441 -10.93 17.58 -5.52
C ARG A 441 -11.16 18.97 -6.13
N HIS A 442 -11.40 20.00 -5.33
CA HIS A 442 -11.60 21.38 -5.82
C HIS A 442 -10.35 21.96 -6.48
N GLU A 443 -9.19 21.73 -5.89
CA GLU A 443 -7.91 22.19 -6.42
C GLU A 443 -7.48 21.36 -7.65
N SER A 444 -7.79 20.07 -7.67
CA SER A 444 -7.52 19.16 -8.81
C SER A 444 -8.31 19.52 -10.06
N ARG A 445 -9.50 20.14 -9.95
CA ARG A 445 -10.23 20.70 -11.11
C ARG A 445 -9.48 21.84 -11.80
N ARG A 446 -8.61 22.54 -11.08
CA ARG A 446 -7.73 23.59 -11.64
C ARG A 446 -6.40 23.04 -12.14
N ALA A 447 -5.98 21.85 -11.67
CA ALA A 447 -4.72 21.19 -11.95
C ALA A 447 -4.94 19.75 -12.43
N MET A 448 -5.37 19.52 -13.67
CA MET A 448 -5.30 18.27 -14.45
C MET A 448 -5.77 16.94 -13.83
N PHE A 449 -6.24 16.86 -12.58
CA PHE A 449 -6.68 15.62 -11.97
C PHE A 449 -8.22 15.53 -12.02
N GLY A 450 -8.72 14.46 -12.66
CA GLY A 450 -10.16 14.19 -12.84
C GLY A 450 -10.99 14.15 -11.55
N VAL A 451 -12.26 13.78 -11.65
CA VAL A 451 -13.29 13.83 -10.58
C VAL A 451 -13.08 12.78 -9.46
N SER A 452 -11.93 12.09 -9.37
CA SER A 452 -11.69 10.98 -8.43
C SER A 452 -11.51 11.45 -6.97
N VAL A 453 -11.86 10.57 -6.03
CA VAL A 453 -11.52 10.76 -4.60
C VAL A 453 -10.02 10.58 -4.42
N LEU A 454 -9.37 11.53 -3.73
CA LEU A 454 -7.94 11.45 -3.43
C LEU A 454 -7.72 11.00 -1.98
N GLY A 455 -6.94 9.93 -1.81
CA GLY A 455 -6.43 9.45 -0.53
C GLY A 455 -4.93 9.68 -0.41
N LEU A 456 -4.43 9.94 0.80
CA LEU A 456 -3.00 9.98 1.06
C LEU A 456 -2.46 8.56 1.15
N HIS A 457 -1.35 8.29 0.43
CA HIS A 457 -0.62 7.02 0.57
C HIS A 457 0.91 7.22 0.78
N THR A 458 1.39 8.45 0.77
CA THR A 458 2.79 8.83 1.02
C THR A 458 3.28 8.38 2.39
N LYS A 459 4.48 7.81 2.46
CA LYS A 459 5.22 7.47 3.68
C LYS A 459 6.57 8.15 3.64
N ALA A 460 6.64 9.31 4.29
CA ALA A 460 7.84 10.14 4.32
C ALA A 460 7.96 10.89 5.64
N ALA A 461 9.18 11.27 6.01
CA ALA A 461 9.43 12.16 7.14
C ALA A 461 10.61 13.07 6.83
N VAL A 462 10.51 14.34 7.19
CA VAL A 462 11.61 15.30 7.12
C VAL A 462 12.01 15.67 8.53
N PHE A 463 13.30 15.58 8.83
CA PHE A 463 13.89 15.90 10.13
C PHE A 463 14.85 17.07 9.97
N ASP A 464 14.68 18.09 10.78
CA ASP A 464 15.51 19.32 10.84
C ASP A 464 15.73 20.00 9.46
N GLY A 465 14.84 19.73 8.49
CA GLY A 465 14.89 20.30 7.13
C GLY A 465 15.96 19.72 6.21
N ASP A 466 16.87 18.87 6.70
CA ASP A 466 18.05 18.39 5.96
C ASP A 466 18.14 16.86 5.82
N LYS A 467 17.23 16.10 6.43
CA LYS A 467 17.15 14.64 6.32
C LYS A 467 15.75 14.22 5.89
N LEU A 468 15.65 13.51 4.78
CA LEU A 468 14.40 12.93 4.30
C LEU A 468 14.43 11.42 4.48
N PHE A 469 13.46 10.89 5.22
CA PHE A 469 13.06 9.49 5.09
C PHE A 469 11.98 9.36 4.01
N ILE A 470 12.13 8.37 3.12
CA ILE A 470 11.12 7.97 2.15
C ILE A 470 11.14 6.45 1.98
N GLY A 471 9.96 5.81 1.99
CA GLY A 471 9.91 4.35 1.90
C GLY A 471 8.51 3.77 1.90
N SER A 472 8.41 2.51 2.33
CA SER A 472 7.15 1.77 2.37
C SER A 472 6.45 1.79 3.73
N MET A 473 7.13 2.22 4.81
CA MET A 473 6.69 2.08 6.19
C MET A 473 5.60 3.09 6.57
N ASN A 474 4.41 2.61 6.95
CA ASN A 474 3.41 3.41 7.63
C ASN A 474 3.73 3.57 9.13
N PHE A 475 3.27 4.68 9.72
CA PHE A 475 3.32 4.87 11.18
C PHE A 475 2.18 4.10 11.88
N ASP A 476 2.16 2.76 11.75
CA ASP A 476 1.11 1.93 12.32
C ASP A 476 1.63 0.59 12.89
N PRO A 477 0.84 -0.11 13.74
CA PRO A 477 1.24 -1.38 14.34
C PRO A 477 1.43 -2.51 13.34
N ARG A 478 0.84 -2.44 12.11
CA ARG A 478 1.01 -3.46 11.09
C ARG A 478 2.40 -3.39 10.48
N SER A 479 2.85 -2.18 10.12
CA SER A 479 4.23 -1.93 9.68
C SER A 479 5.24 -2.22 10.80
N GLU A 480 4.85 -1.98 12.07
CA GLU A 480 5.72 -2.28 13.22
C GLU A 480 5.96 -3.77 13.44
N ARG A 481 4.92 -4.63 13.30
CA ARG A 481 4.93 -5.99 13.85
C ARG A 481 4.83 -7.10 12.82
N TYR A 482 4.21 -6.82 11.68
CA TYR A 482 3.79 -7.85 10.75
C TYR A 482 4.40 -7.69 9.36
N ASN A 483 4.53 -6.47 8.88
CA ASN A 483 5.14 -6.25 7.58
C ASN A 483 6.66 -6.19 7.68
N THR A 484 7.31 -6.52 6.57
CA THR A 484 8.67 -6.07 6.32
C THR A 484 8.60 -4.82 5.45
N GLU A 485 9.39 -3.82 5.79
CA GLU A 485 9.41 -2.51 5.17
C GLU A 485 10.81 -2.19 4.64
N SER A 486 10.89 -1.19 3.75
CA SER A 486 12.16 -0.65 3.25
C SER A 486 12.08 0.86 3.08
N GLY A 487 13.22 1.53 3.12
CA GLY A 487 13.29 2.97 2.92
C GLY A 487 14.71 3.51 2.82
N LEU A 488 14.79 4.78 2.47
CA LEU A 488 16.01 5.57 2.41
C LEU A 488 15.97 6.70 3.43
N PHE A 489 17.13 7.01 4.01
CA PHE A 489 17.42 8.30 4.58
C PHE A 489 18.36 9.05 3.63
N ILE A 490 17.97 10.23 3.19
CA ILE A 490 18.73 11.09 2.27
C ILE A 490 19.14 12.34 3.05
N HIS A 491 20.44 12.60 3.13
CA HIS A 491 21.02 13.70 3.90
C HIS A 491 21.24 14.92 3.00
N SER A 492 20.17 15.69 2.76
CA SER A 492 20.20 16.84 1.85
C SER A 492 19.14 17.87 2.22
N ALA A 493 19.59 19.10 2.50
CA ALA A 493 18.68 20.23 2.71
C ALA A 493 17.87 20.58 1.44
N ASP A 494 18.40 20.32 0.26
CA ASP A 494 17.71 20.58 -1.00
C ASP A 494 16.53 19.62 -1.18
N ILE A 495 16.75 18.31 -1.00
CA ILE A 495 15.69 17.30 -1.03
C ILE A 495 14.68 17.52 0.11
N GLY A 496 15.17 17.89 1.31
CA GLY A 496 14.33 18.26 2.44
C GLY A 496 13.38 19.42 2.10
N ARG A 497 13.91 20.48 1.47
CA ARG A 497 13.10 21.63 1.02
C ARG A 497 12.06 21.24 -0.03
N GLU A 498 12.38 20.38 -1.00
CA GLU A 498 11.42 19.87 -1.98
C GLU A 498 10.32 19.07 -1.30
N ALA A 499 10.66 18.16 -0.39
CA ALA A 499 9.69 17.37 0.35
C ALA A 499 8.76 18.25 1.21
N LEU A 500 9.33 19.24 1.93
CA LEU A 500 8.55 20.21 2.71
C LEU A 500 7.66 21.07 1.82
N ARG A 501 8.11 21.47 0.62
CA ARG A 501 7.27 22.18 -0.35
C ARG A 501 6.04 21.35 -0.74
N LEU A 502 6.21 20.04 -1.02
CA LEU A 502 5.10 19.12 -1.34
C LEU A 502 4.14 18.97 -0.16
N VAL A 503 4.66 18.80 1.06
CA VAL A 503 3.83 18.69 2.28
C VAL A 503 3.03 19.97 2.52
N ASN A 504 3.66 21.15 2.38
CA ASN A 504 3.00 22.44 2.56
C ASN A 504 1.92 22.67 1.49
N LEU A 505 2.18 22.28 0.25
CA LEU A 505 1.19 22.33 -0.82
C LEU A 505 -0.04 21.44 -0.47
N ALA A 506 0.19 20.22 -0.02
CA ALA A 506 -0.87 19.31 0.40
C ALA A 506 -1.66 19.84 1.61
N LYS A 507 -0.98 20.46 2.59
CA LYS A 507 -1.63 21.12 3.74
C LYS A 507 -2.50 22.28 3.32
N GLN A 508 -2.02 23.14 2.43
CA GLN A 508 -2.74 24.36 2.00
C GLN A 508 -3.92 24.02 1.09
N GLN A 509 -3.74 23.12 0.16
CA GLN A 509 -4.72 22.82 -0.89
C GLN A 509 -5.67 21.67 -0.53
N GLY A 510 -5.18 20.68 0.21
CA GLY A 510 -5.87 19.41 0.39
C GLY A 510 -6.20 19.01 1.83
N ALA A 511 -5.71 19.70 2.86
CA ALA A 511 -5.90 19.25 4.23
C ALA A 511 -6.58 20.28 5.16
N HIS A 512 -7.15 19.80 6.27
CA HIS A 512 -7.67 20.61 7.36
C HIS A 512 -6.71 20.53 8.55
N GLN A 513 -6.27 21.69 9.05
CA GLN A 513 -5.57 21.77 10.32
C GLN A 513 -6.54 21.51 11.47
N LEU A 514 -6.23 20.54 12.31
CA LEU A 514 -7.02 20.26 13.51
C LEU A 514 -6.59 21.20 14.66
N ARG A 515 -7.59 21.69 15.40
CA ARG A 515 -7.37 22.54 16.58
C ARG A 515 -8.04 21.94 17.80
N LYS A 516 -7.43 22.07 18.97
CA LYS A 516 -8.06 21.70 20.23
C LYS A 516 -9.25 22.64 20.45
N HIS A 517 -10.49 22.12 20.40
CA HIS A 517 -11.64 22.88 20.85
C HIS A 517 -11.57 23.01 22.37
N ARG A 518 -11.39 24.24 22.87
CA ARG A 518 -11.69 24.53 24.28
C ARG A 518 -13.22 24.40 24.43
N CYS A 519 -13.70 23.23 24.88
CA CYS A 519 -15.07 23.09 25.33
C CYS A 519 -15.28 24.02 26.53
N TYR A 520 -15.83 25.22 26.32
CA TYR A 520 -16.51 25.93 27.39
C TYR A 520 -17.80 25.15 27.69
N LEU A 521 -17.85 24.65 28.93
CA LEU A 521 -18.89 23.79 29.50
C LEU A 521 -20.30 24.14 29.06
N LYS A 522 -21.07 23.13 28.66
CA LYS A 522 -22.55 23.01 28.55
C LYS A 522 -23.24 23.16 27.19
N SER A 523 -22.67 23.66 26.11
CA SER A 523 -23.45 23.76 24.85
C SER A 523 -22.99 22.79 23.73
N CYS A 524 -21.91 22.05 23.92
CA CYS A 524 -21.35 21.17 22.87
C CYS A 524 -21.99 19.78 22.76
N CYS A 525 -22.71 19.27 23.76
CA CYS A 525 -23.42 18.00 23.64
C CYS A 525 -24.64 18.09 22.73
N ASP A 526 -25.34 19.23 22.71
CA ASP A 526 -26.56 19.41 21.88
C ASP A 526 -26.25 19.64 20.39
N GLN A 527 -25.07 20.18 20.03
CA GLN A 527 -24.70 20.39 18.64
C GLN A 527 -24.17 19.14 17.96
N ARG A 528 -23.53 18.19 18.71
CA ARG A 528 -23.09 16.91 18.14
C ARG A 528 -24.23 15.99 17.72
N VAL A 529 -25.35 16.02 18.44
CA VAL A 529 -26.53 15.22 18.10
C VAL A 529 -27.31 15.83 16.90
N ARG A 530 -27.26 17.14 16.73
CA ARG A 530 -27.94 17.81 15.59
C ARG A 530 -27.16 17.76 14.28
N ALA A 531 -25.83 17.73 14.32
CA ALA A 531 -24.99 17.56 13.13
C ALA A 531 -25.06 16.14 12.55
N PHE A 532 -25.19 15.10 13.40
CA PHE A 532 -25.37 13.71 12.96
C PHE A 532 -26.76 13.42 12.38
N GLY A 533 -27.79 14.19 12.80
CA GLY A 533 -29.16 14.01 12.31
C GLY A 533 -29.49 14.76 11.00
N ALA A 534 -28.69 15.76 10.62
CA ALA A 534 -28.97 16.59 9.43
C ALA A 534 -28.36 16.02 8.14
N ASP A 535 -27.30 15.18 8.24
CA ASP A 535 -26.66 14.57 7.07
C ASP A 535 -27.27 13.22 6.65
N MET A 536 -28.14 12.61 7.48
CA MET A 536 -28.83 11.36 7.12
C MET A 536 -30.10 11.54 6.27
N HIS A 537 -30.53 12.78 5.98
CA HIS A 537 -31.67 13.05 5.12
C HIS A 537 -31.32 13.61 3.72
N ARG A 538 -30.02 13.53 3.34
CA ARG A 538 -29.54 13.95 2.02
C ARG A 538 -28.60 12.94 1.34
N ILE A 539 -28.87 11.66 1.53
CA ILE A 539 -28.34 10.60 0.66
C ILE A 539 -29.53 9.84 0.08
#